data_e21ab2f8f6cf70750a5a95e88831f6fd
#
_entry.id   e21ab2f8f6cf70750a5a95e88831f6fd
#
_cell.length_a   1.000
_cell.length_b   1.000
_cell.length_c   1.000
_cell.angle_alpha   90.00
_cell.angle_beta   90.00
_cell.angle_gamma   90.00
#
_symmetry.space_group_name_H-M   'P 1'
#
loop_
_entity.id
_entity.type
_entity.pdbx_description
1 polymer ?
#
loop_
_entity_poly.entity_id
_entity_poly.type
_entity_poly.pdbx_seq_one_letter_code
_entity_poly.pdbx_strand_id
1 'polypeptide(L)'
;MRPLWFLVLVALLSAACAAPARIVRTADGADVSLGAVADDLASADVVALGELHQTPAVHETHLALIKALRDRRRHLVIAMEMFERDVQTSLLQYLDGAIDEGDFLASSRPWPDYKRDYRPVIEYARQNAIVVLAANAPRKLAAKVAREGAAAVKGEAYVARETTAPEDAYYAEFVKAMDGHPGVTKEFLGRMYAAQCLKDDTMAESITDYLASLRIDESRPLVVLICGRMHSDHGRGAVQRVKNRRPDLDCRVLSAETVKDPSADSFTSPKDVGSYVLVTAEVERPAMAVGPVIGGGKDKEAAKAPATKPAEAKPADGKPAAAAAAAPATDENVRPALGLMPEYGGDEGGVKVGSVREGGAAEKAGIEAGDLLVALNGTAIKDIEHYTELLDALAIGKPATVRVRREGAEVDLQVIVGSRPRNR
;
A
#
# COMPACT_ATOMS: atom_id res chain seq x y z
N MET A 1 -5.56 52.76 -44.40
CA MET A 1 -5.07 51.37 -44.28
C MET A 1 -4.21 51.30 -43.04
N ARG A 2 -4.70 50.65 -41.96
CA ARG A 2 -3.97 50.45 -40.73
C ARG A 2 -3.57 48.97 -40.64
N PRO A 3 -2.32 48.61 -40.37
CA PRO A 3 -1.95 47.21 -40.18
C PRO A 3 -2.39 46.69 -38.82
N LEU A 4 -3.14 45.57 -38.83
CA LEU A 4 -3.40 44.75 -37.64
C LEU A 4 -2.12 43.99 -37.28
N TRP A 5 -1.60 44.26 -36.09
CA TRP A 5 -0.60 43.43 -35.47
C TRP A 5 -1.26 42.26 -34.74
N PHE A 6 -1.11 41.04 -35.26
CA PHE A 6 -1.43 39.82 -34.52
C PHE A 6 -0.37 39.56 -33.47
N LEU A 7 -0.71 39.76 -32.22
CA LEU A 7 0.08 39.28 -31.06
C LEU A 7 -0.13 37.75 -30.95
N VAL A 8 0.86 36.96 -31.38
CA VAL A 8 0.92 35.53 -31.11
C VAL A 8 1.37 35.39 -29.66
N LEU A 9 0.43 35.04 -28.77
CA LEU A 9 0.69 34.67 -27.39
C LEU A 9 1.26 33.25 -27.40
N VAL A 10 2.59 33.11 -27.33
CA VAL A 10 3.24 31.82 -27.09
C VAL A 10 3.03 31.48 -25.61
N ALA A 11 2.05 30.61 -25.35
CA ALA A 11 1.92 29.98 -24.06
C ALA A 11 3.12 29.04 -23.84
N LEU A 12 4.08 29.49 -23.05
CA LEU A 12 5.10 28.62 -22.46
C LEU A 12 4.39 27.66 -21.50
N LEU A 13 4.06 26.46 -22.01
CA LEU A 13 3.80 25.32 -21.16
C LEU A 13 5.11 25.05 -20.39
N SER A 14 5.14 25.41 -19.12
CA SER A 14 6.12 24.91 -18.17
C SER A 14 5.91 23.39 -18.09
N ALA A 15 6.70 22.64 -18.85
CA ALA A 15 6.90 21.22 -18.59
C ALA A 15 7.38 21.15 -17.13
N ALA A 16 6.56 20.64 -16.25
CA ALA A 16 7.04 20.22 -14.94
C ALA A 16 8.19 19.26 -15.22
N CYS A 17 9.42 19.67 -14.87
CA CYS A 17 10.60 18.83 -15.01
C CYS A 17 10.34 17.61 -14.14
N ALA A 18 10.02 16.46 -14.75
CA ALA A 18 9.96 15.21 -14.03
C ALA A 18 11.29 15.05 -13.28
N ALA A 19 11.23 14.65 -12.02
CA ALA A 19 12.44 14.42 -11.24
C ALA A 19 13.36 13.45 -12.01
N PRO A 20 14.66 13.69 -12.09
CA PRO A 20 15.55 12.85 -12.86
C PRO A 20 15.43 11.40 -12.38
N ALA A 21 15.19 10.51 -13.31
CA ALA A 21 15.13 9.07 -13.07
C ALA A 21 16.13 8.40 -14.02
N ARG A 22 16.86 7.39 -13.53
CA ARG A 22 17.78 6.59 -14.36
C ARG A 22 17.61 5.11 -14.04
N ILE A 23 17.94 4.26 -15.01
CA ILE A 23 17.91 2.81 -14.81
C ILE A 23 19.36 2.31 -14.85
N VAL A 24 19.75 1.62 -13.79
CA VAL A 24 21.08 1.03 -13.63
C VAL A 24 21.01 -0.47 -13.82
N ARG A 25 21.86 -1.03 -14.67
CA ARG A 25 22.02 -2.47 -14.81
C ARG A 25 22.88 -2.98 -13.66
N THR A 26 22.37 -3.95 -12.89
CA THR A 26 23.03 -4.41 -11.66
C THR A 26 24.32 -5.17 -11.88
N ALA A 27 24.46 -5.83 -13.04
CA ALA A 27 25.62 -6.67 -13.38
C ALA A 27 26.93 -5.88 -13.47
N ASP A 28 26.88 -4.64 -13.96
CA ASP A 28 28.06 -3.80 -14.23
C ASP A 28 27.94 -2.36 -13.72
N GLY A 29 26.80 -1.98 -13.17
CA GLY A 29 26.53 -0.63 -12.68
C GLY A 29 26.31 0.42 -13.78
N ALA A 30 26.14 0.00 -15.03
CA ALA A 30 25.98 0.91 -16.14
C ALA A 30 24.57 1.50 -16.21
N ASP A 31 24.49 2.81 -16.49
CA ASP A 31 23.23 3.45 -16.87
C ASP A 31 22.74 2.93 -18.22
N VAL A 32 21.48 2.57 -18.29
CA VAL A 32 20.86 2.03 -19.50
C VAL A 32 19.59 2.77 -19.85
N SER A 33 19.33 2.91 -21.15
CA SER A 33 18.08 3.52 -21.59
C SER A 33 16.89 2.58 -21.37
N LEU A 34 15.71 3.16 -21.15
CA LEU A 34 14.47 2.41 -21.02
C LEU A 34 14.23 1.48 -22.24
N GLY A 35 14.61 1.94 -23.45
CA GLY A 35 14.53 1.12 -24.66
C GLY A 35 15.40 -0.14 -24.58
N ALA A 36 16.66 -0.02 -24.15
CA ALA A 36 17.57 -1.16 -23.98
C ALA A 36 17.08 -2.14 -22.89
N VAL A 37 16.51 -1.62 -21.79
CA VAL A 37 15.87 -2.44 -20.74
C VAL A 37 14.68 -3.21 -21.33
N ALA A 38 13.84 -2.54 -22.11
CA ALA A 38 12.69 -3.19 -22.75
C ALA A 38 13.10 -4.25 -23.78
N ASP A 39 14.20 -4.02 -24.54
CA ASP A 39 14.74 -5.00 -25.49
C ASP A 39 15.18 -6.29 -24.78
N ASP A 40 15.85 -6.16 -23.64
CA ASP A 40 16.30 -7.30 -22.85
C ASP A 40 15.12 -8.00 -22.16
N LEU A 41 14.28 -7.26 -21.42
CA LEU A 41 13.18 -7.82 -20.64
C LEU A 41 12.08 -8.44 -21.50
N ALA A 42 11.92 -8.03 -22.76
CA ALA A 42 10.95 -8.62 -23.68
C ALA A 42 11.19 -10.11 -23.96
N SER A 43 12.37 -10.64 -23.72
CA SER A 43 12.69 -12.06 -23.89
C SER A 43 12.26 -12.92 -22.69
N ALA A 44 11.97 -12.32 -21.52
CA ALA A 44 11.54 -13.03 -20.32
C ALA A 44 10.10 -13.56 -20.43
N ASP A 45 9.75 -14.49 -19.56
CA ASP A 45 8.37 -14.97 -19.37
C ASP A 45 7.63 -14.14 -18.31
N VAL A 46 8.32 -13.75 -17.23
CA VAL A 46 7.78 -12.92 -16.16
C VAL A 46 8.76 -11.79 -15.82
N VAL A 47 8.28 -10.57 -15.81
CA VAL A 47 9.03 -9.39 -15.37
C VAL A 47 8.34 -8.80 -14.14
N ALA A 48 9.00 -8.84 -13.00
CA ALA A 48 8.54 -8.16 -11.80
C ALA A 48 9.07 -6.72 -11.78
N LEU A 49 8.15 -5.75 -11.67
CA LEU A 49 8.41 -4.34 -11.48
C LEU A 49 8.20 -4.03 -9.99
N GLY A 50 9.31 -4.05 -9.25
CA GLY A 50 9.32 -3.73 -7.82
C GLY A 50 9.17 -2.23 -7.59
N GLU A 51 8.18 -1.83 -6.80
CA GLU A 51 7.92 -0.42 -6.55
C GLU A 51 8.18 0.00 -5.11
N LEU A 52 8.45 1.28 -4.94
CA LEU A 52 8.29 2.01 -3.70
C LEU A 52 6.95 2.73 -3.81
N HIS A 53 5.96 2.30 -3.01
CA HIS A 53 4.63 2.89 -3.01
C HIS A 53 4.69 4.41 -2.87
N GLN A 54 3.75 5.14 -3.47
CA GLN A 54 3.67 6.60 -3.41
C GLN A 54 4.89 7.34 -4.00
N THR A 55 5.59 6.73 -4.95
CA THR A 55 6.71 7.35 -5.65
C THR A 55 6.33 7.57 -7.13
N PRO A 56 5.76 8.72 -7.52
CA PRO A 56 5.20 8.95 -8.86
C PRO A 56 6.16 8.63 -10.00
N ALA A 57 7.45 9.00 -9.86
CA ALA A 57 8.46 8.73 -10.90
C ALA A 57 8.67 7.22 -11.15
N VAL A 58 8.48 6.37 -10.14
CA VAL A 58 8.50 4.91 -10.29
C VAL A 58 7.32 4.45 -11.12
N HIS A 59 6.10 4.90 -10.79
CA HIS A 59 4.88 4.49 -11.49
C HIS A 59 4.85 5.00 -12.95
N GLU A 60 5.31 6.22 -13.19
CA GLU A 60 5.46 6.77 -14.54
C GLU A 60 6.44 5.94 -15.39
N THR A 61 7.58 5.55 -14.80
CA THR A 61 8.58 4.72 -15.47
C THR A 61 8.07 3.31 -15.73
N HIS A 62 7.34 2.71 -14.77
CA HIS A 62 6.68 1.40 -14.94
C HIS A 62 5.71 1.44 -16.13
N LEU A 63 4.85 2.47 -16.22
CA LEU A 63 3.94 2.61 -17.36
C LEU A 63 4.70 2.78 -18.69
N ALA A 64 5.76 3.59 -18.70
CA ALA A 64 6.58 3.78 -19.90
C ALA A 64 7.24 2.45 -20.34
N LEU A 65 7.74 1.67 -19.38
CA LEU A 65 8.33 0.36 -19.65
C LEU A 65 7.29 -0.65 -20.14
N ILE A 66 6.10 -0.69 -19.55
CA ILE A 66 4.98 -1.56 -19.99
C ILE A 66 4.62 -1.25 -21.45
N LYS A 67 4.54 0.03 -21.83
CA LYS A 67 4.31 0.44 -23.21
C LYS A 67 5.42 -0.06 -24.12
N ALA A 68 6.66 0.16 -23.76
CA ALA A 68 7.82 -0.28 -24.53
C ALA A 68 7.91 -1.81 -24.66
N LEU A 69 7.53 -2.56 -23.62
CA LEU A 69 7.44 -4.03 -23.66
C LEU A 69 6.30 -4.48 -24.58
N ARG A 70 5.14 -3.80 -24.54
CA ARG A 70 3.99 -4.11 -25.41
C ARG A 70 4.31 -3.93 -26.89
N ASP A 71 5.16 -2.96 -27.24
CA ASP A 71 5.62 -2.76 -28.61
C ASP A 71 6.50 -3.92 -29.11
N ARG A 72 7.21 -4.61 -28.22
CA ARG A 72 8.11 -5.75 -28.49
C ARG A 72 7.40 -7.11 -28.39
N ARG A 73 6.52 -7.26 -27.44
CA ARG A 73 5.74 -8.45 -27.16
C ARG A 73 4.26 -8.09 -27.16
N ARG A 74 3.58 -8.32 -28.30
CA ARG A 74 2.15 -7.99 -28.44
C ARG A 74 1.25 -8.75 -27.49
N HIS A 75 1.62 -9.98 -27.11
CA HIS A 75 0.92 -10.73 -26.10
C HIS A 75 1.55 -10.45 -24.73
N LEU A 76 0.96 -9.49 -24.00
CA LEU A 76 1.38 -9.02 -22.68
C LEU A 76 0.19 -9.07 -21.72
N VAL A 77 0.44 -9.48 -20.48
CA VAL A 77 -0.50 -9.54 -19.37
C VAL A 77 0.08 -8.77 -18.19
N ILE A 78 -0.74 -8.04 -17.47
CA ILE A 78 -0.31 -7.30 -16.27
C ILE A 78 -0.92 -7.99 -15.04
N ALA A 79 -0.10 -8.40 -14.09
CA ALA A 79 -0.52 -8.88 -12.78
C ALA A 79 -0.25 -7.79 -11.75
N MET A 80 -1.22 -7.46 -10.91
CA MET A 80 -1.10 -6.34 -9.96
C MET A 80 -1.36 -6.78 -8.53
N GLU A 81 -0.42 -6.46 -7.63
CA GLU A 81 -0.60 -6.60 -6.18
C GLU A 81 -1.75 -5.75 -5.65
N MET A 82 -1.99 -4.61 -6.27
CA MET A 82 -2.94 -3.58 -5.83
C MET A 82 -4.40 -4.02 -5.93
N PHE A 83 -4.67 -5.13 -6.61
CA PHE A 83 -5.99 -5.73 -6.70
C PHE A 83 -6.01 -7.13 -6.12
N GLU A 84 -7.00 -7.37 -5.27
CA GLU A 84 -7.24 -8.63 -4.60
C GLU A 84 -8.00 -9.61 -5.54
N ARG A 85 -7.75 -10.92 -5.45
CA ARG A 85 -8.37 -11.93 -6.35
C ARG A 85 -9.90 -11.88 -6.39
N ASP A 86 -10.54 -11.55 -5.28
CA ASP A 86 -12.00 -11.53 -5.18
C ASP A 86 -12.64 -10.36 -5.95
N VAL A 87 -11.85 -9.38 -6.43
CA VAL A 87 -12.33 -8.28 -7.27
C VAL A 87 -12.04 -8.48 -8.76
N GLN A 88 -11.51 -9.63 -9.18
CA GLN A 88 -11.18 -9.90 -10.59
C GLN A 88 -12.36 -9.66 -11.52
N THR A 89 -13.57 -10.04 -11.12
CA THR A 89 -14.77 -9.84 -11.95
C THR A 89 -15.05 -8.36 -12.19
N SER A 90 -14.99 -7.52 -11.14
CA SER A 90 -15.20 -6.07 -11.28
C SER A 90 -14.12 -5.42 -12.14
N LEU A 91 -12.87 -5.88 -12.00
CA LEU A 91 -11.76 -5.40 -12.82
C LEU A 91 -11.97 -5.74 -14.30
N LEU A 92 -12.38 -6.96 -14.64
CA LEU A 92 -12.70 -7.36 -16.02
C LEU A 92 -13.87 -6.57 -16.57
N GLN A 93 -14.96 -6.40 -15.82
CA GLN A 93 -16.12 -5.62 -16.24
C GLN A 93 -15.75 -4.16 -16.57
N TYR A 94 -14.84 -3.57 -15.79
CA TYR A 94 -14.35 -2.22 -16.07
C TYR A 94 -13.46 -2.17 -17.33
N LEU A 95 -12.55 -3.12 -17.47
CA LEU A 95 -11.68 -3.20 -18.66
C LEU A 95 -12.47 -3.39 -19.94
N ASP A 96 -13.55 -4.18 -19.90
CA ASP A 96 -14.46 -4.44 -21.02
C ASP A 96 -15.47 -3.28 -21.25
N GLY A 97 -15.54 -2.31 -20.34
CA GLY A 97 -16.47 -1.20 -20.41
C GLY A 97 -17.92 -1.54 -20.03
N ALA A 98 -18.13 -2.68 -19.36
CA ALA A 98 -19.44 -3.11 -18.86
C ALA A 98 -19.90 -2.32 -17.63
N ILE A 99 -18.99 -1.74 -16.87
CA ILE A 99 -19.24 -0.83 -15.75
C ILE A 99 -18.39 0.44 -15.92
N ASP A 100 -18.82 1.53 -15.30
CA ASP A 100 -18.04 2.77 -15.28
C ASP A 100 -16.97 2.78 -14.17
N GLU A 101 -16.13 3.83 -14.12
CA GLU A 101 -15.05 3.93 -13.13
C GLU A 101 -15.60 4.06 -11.70
N GLY A 102 -16.77 4.71 -11.52
CA GLY A 102 -17.39 4.87 -10.21
C GLY A 102 -17.81 3.53 -9.62
N ASP A 103 -18.49 2.70 -10.40
CA ASP A 103 -18.89 1.34 -10.01
C ASP A 103 -17.68 0.43 -9.76
N PHE A 104 -16.65 0.56 -10.61
CA PHE A 104 -15.40 -0.16 -10.43
C PHE A 104 -14.72 0.21 -9.10
N LEU A 105 -14.57 1.50 -8.80
CA LEU A 105 -13.94 1.96 -7.55
C LEU A 105 -14.74 1.53 -6.32
N ALA A 106 -16.07 1.54 -6.40
CA ALA A 106 -16.95 1.11 -5.32
C ALA A 106 -16.82 -0.40 -5.01
N SER A 107 -16.55 -1.23 -6.04
CA SER A 107 -16.53 -2.69 -5.91
C SER A 107 -15.13 -3.29 -5.77
N SER A 108 -14.06 -2.58 -6.18
CA SER A 108 -12.71 -3.12 -6.27
C SER A 108 -11.79 -2.77 -5.09
N ARG A 109 -12.23 -1.93 -4.19
CA ARG A 109 -11.42 -1.52 -3.01
C ARG A 109 -10.01 -1.06 -3.39
N PRO A 110 -9.85 -0.11 -4.35
CA PRO A 110 -8.53 0.29 -4.84
C PRO A 110 -7.71 0.94 -3.71
N TRP A 111 -6.41 0.89 -3.84
CA TRP A 111 -5.51 1.59 -2.93
C TRP A 111 -5.72 3.11 -3.00
N PRO A 112 -5.43 3.87 -1.92
CA PRO A 112 -5.72 5.31 -1.83
C PRO A 112 -5.16 6.13 -2.99
N ASP A 113 -3.95 5.79 -3.44
CA ASP A 113 -3.24 6.47 -4.52
C ASP A 113 -3.61 5.97 -5.94
N TYR A 114 -4.67 5.16 -6.07
CA TYR A 114 -5.10 4.57 -7.34
C TYR A 114 -5.14 5.58 -8.48
N LYS A 115 -5.75 6.75 -8.28
CA LYS A 115 -5.93 7.75 -9.33
C LYS A 115 -4.61 8.27 -9.91
N ARG A 116 -3.60 8.44 -9.05
CA ARG A 116 -2.29 8.95 -9.45
C ARG A 116 -1.39 7.84 -10.00
N ASP A 117 -1.29 6.74 -9.25
CA ASP A 117 -0.22 5.76 -9.43
C ASP A 117 -0.65 4.57 -10.32
N TYR A 118 -1.88 4.07 -10.18
CA TYR A 118 -2.29 2.81 -10.82
C TYR A 118 -3.31 2.99 -11.94
N ARG A 119 -4.18 4.01 -11.86
CA ARG A 119 -5.15 4.32 -12.91
C ARG A 119 -4.53 4.45 -14.30
N PRO A 120 -3.36 5.11 -14.48
CA PRO A 120 -2.74 5.22 -15.79
C PRO A 120 -2.41 3.87 -16.45
N VAL A 121 -2.02 2.87 -15.64
CA VAL A 121 -1.76 1.49 -16.12
C VAL A 121 -3.07 0.80 -16.48
N ILE A 122 -4.11 0.93 -15.65
CA ILE A 122 -5.44 0.34 -15.90
C ILE A 122 -6.06 0.93 -17.16
N GLU A 123 -6.02 2.25 -17.33
CA GLU A 123 -6.52 2.91 -18.54
C GLU A 123 -5.74 2.50 -19.80
N TYR A 124 -4.43 2.36 -19.69
CA TYR A 124 -3.62 1.86 -20.80
C TYR A 124 -4.00 0.41 -21.16
N ALA A 125 -4.19 -0.44 -20.15
CA ALA A 125 -4.62 -1.81 -20.35
C ALA A 125 -6.01 -1.87 -21.03
N ARG A 126 -6.97 -1.07 -20.56
CA ARG A 126 -8.32 -0.95 -21.12
C ARG A 126 -8.29 -0.53 -22.59
N GLN A 127 -7.53 0.53 -22.91
CA GLN A 127 -7.43 1.07 -24.28
C GLN A 127 -6.74 0.11 -25.25
N ASN A 128 -5.91 -0.81 -24.78
CA ASN A 128 -5.12 -1.73 -25.59
C ASN A 128 -5.56 -3.19 -25.47
N ALA A 129 -6.70 -3.46 -24.84
CA ALA A 129 -7.25 -4.79 -24.59
C ALA A 129 -6.20 -5.73 -23.94
N ILE A 130 -5.47 -5.22 -22.95
CA ILE A 130 -4.49 -5.98 -22.18
C ILE A 130 -5.20 -6.62 -20.98
N VAL A 131 -4.98 -7.90 -20.78
CA VAL A 131 -5.51 -8.62 -19.60
C VAL A 131 -4.82 -8.12 -18.34
N VAL A 132 -5.60 -7.81 -17.31
CA VAL A 132 -5.08 -7.48 -15.97
C VAL A 132 -5.57 -8.51 -14.96
N LEU A 133 -4.63 -9.08 -14.23
CA LEU A 133 -4.89 -10.03 -13.16
C LEU A 133 -4.91 -9.30 -11.82
N ALA A 134 -5.99 -9.43 -11.09
CA ALA A 134 -6.08 -9.09 -9.68
C ALA A 134 -5.34 -10.19 -8.90
N ALA A 135 -4.05 -9.94 -8.61
CA ALA A 135 -3.15 -11.03 -8.26
C ALA A 135 -3.07 -11.32 -6.76
N ASN A 136 -3.40 -10.35 -5.89
CA ASN A 136 -3.13 -10.42 -4.46
C ASN A 136 -4.19 -11.24 -3.69
N ALA A 137 -3.80 -11.68 -2.49
CA ALA A 137 -4.72 -12.22 -1.50
C ALA A 137 -5.65 -11.12 -0.94
N PRO A 138 -6.93 -11.42 -0.66
CA PRO A 138 -7.80 -10.49 0.02
C PRO A 138 -7.20 -10.01 1.34
N ARG A 139 -7.14 -8.67 1.53
CA ARG A 139 -6.54 -8.03 2.71
C ARG A 139 -7.07 -8.60 4.02
N LYS A 140 -8.38 -8.87 4.09
CA LYS A 140 -9.03 -9.47 5.26
C LYS A 140 -8.47 -10.86 5.61
N LEU A 141 -8.12 -11.66 4.61
CA LEU A 141 -7.56 -12.99 4.83
C LEU A 141 -6.07 -12.90 5.23
N ALA A 142 -5.30 -12.01 4.62
CA ALA A 142 -3.93 -11.73 5.05
C ALA A 142 -3.89 -11.21 6.50
N ALA A 143 -4.80 -10.30 6.88
CA ALA A 143 -4.94 -9.83 8.25
C ALA A 143 -5.35 -10.94 9.22
N LYS A 144 -6.22 -11.89 8.81
CA LYS A 144 -6.58 -13.06 9.60
C LYS A 144 -5.35 -13.95 9.85
N VAL A 145 -4.49 -14.17 8.85
CA VAL A 145 -3.20 -14.89 9.04
C VAL A 145 -2.29 -14.16 10.02
N ALA A 146 -2.17 -12.84 9.93
CA ALA A 146 -1.35 -12.05 10.84
C ALA A 146 -1.81 -12.14 12.30
N ARG A 147 -3.11 -12.31 12.55
CA ARG A 147 -3.66 -12.48 13.90
C ARG A 147 -3.61 -13.93 14.39
N GLU A 148 -4.03 -14.86 13.54
CA GLU A 148 -4.40 -16.22 13.95
C GLU A 148 -3.45 -17.30 13.38
N GLY A 149 -2.55 -16.92 12.45
CA GLY A 149 -1.65 -17.82 11.77
C GLY A 149 -2.23 -18.41 10.48
N ALA A 150 -1.36 -19.03 9.66
CA ALA A 150 -1.71 -19.51 8.30
C ALA A 150 -2.83 -20.56 8.28
N ALA A 151 -2.98 -21.36 9.33
CA ALA A 151 -4.04 -22.37 9.42
C ALA A 151 -5.46 -21.76 9.38
N ALA A 152 -5.63 -20.50 9.80
CA ALA A 152 -6.91 -19.83 9.86
C ALA A 152 -7.57 -19.59 8.48
N VAL A 153 -6.79 -19.62 7.41
CA VAL A 153 -7.28 -19.38 6.04
C VAL A 153 -7.17 -20.60 5.13
N LYS A 154 -6.92 -21.77 5.72
CA LYS A 154 -6.82 -23.02 4.95
C LYS A 154 -8.16 -23.35 4.29
N GLY A 155 -8.14 -23.47 2.95
CA GLY A 155 -9.34 -23.76 2.16
C GLY A 155 -10.24 -22.55 1.87
N GLU A 156 -9.84 -21.36 2.32
CA GLU A 156 -10.53 -20.12 1.92
C GLU A 156 -10.39 -19.87 0.42
N ALA A 157 -11.43 -19.34 -0.20
CA ALA A 157 -11.38 -18.89 -1.59
C ALA A 157 -10.48 -17.68 -1.74
N TYR A 158 -9.98 -17.46 -2.95
CA TYR A 158 -9.19 -16.30 -3.34
C TYR A 158 -7.79 -16.17 -2.72
N VAL A 159 -7.32 -17.17 -1.97
CA VAL A 159 -5.91 -17.29 -1.57
C VAL A 159 -5.26 -18.48 -2.27
N ALA A 160 -3.94 -18.55 -2.25
CA ALA A 160 -3.22 -19.68 -2.80
C ALA A 160 -3.63 -20.99 -2.10
N ARG A 161 -3.76 -22.05 -2.88
CA ARG A 161 -4.10 -23.40 -2.40
C ARG A 161 -3.03 -23.95 -1.45
N GLU A 162 -1.78 -23.58 -1.71
CA GLU A 162 -0.63 -23.93 -0.89
C GLU A 162 0.19 -22.69 -0.58
N THR A 163 0.53 -22.51 0.68
CA THR A 163 1.37 -21.41 1.18
C THR A 163 2.53 -21.95 2.00
N THR A 164 3.69 -21.33 1.84
CA THR A 164 4.90 -21.66 2.57
C THR A 164 5.52 -20.41 3.17
N ALA A 165 6.03 -20.52 4.39
CA ALA A 165 6.72 -19.43 5.08
C ALA A 165 8.07 -19.92 5.65
N PRO A 166 9.06 -20.22 4.81
CA PRO A 166 10.34 -20.74 5.24
C PRO A 166 11.17 -19.65 5.95
N GLU A 167 11.91 -20.04 7.00
CA GLU A 167 12.88 -19.15 7.65
C GLU A 167 14.19 -19.10 6.83
N ASP A 168 14.12 -18.50 5.65
CA ASP A 168 15.23 -18.35 4.70
C ASP A 168 15.77 -16.91 4.64
N ALA A 169 16.52 -16.58 3.59
CA ALA A 169 17.05 -15.23 3.40
C ALA A 169 15.93 -14.18 3.21
N TYR A 170 14.77 -14.55 2.71
CA TYR A 170 13.61 -13.65 2.61
C TYR A 170 13.04 -13.33 3.99
N TYR A 171 12.96 -14.36 4.87
CA TYR A 171 12.58 -14.14 6.27
C TYR A 171 13.56 -13.20 6.98
N ALA A 172 14.87 -13.39 6.75
CA ALA A 172 15.89 -12.53 7.36
C ALA A 172 15.73 -11.05 6.93
N GLU A 173 15.41 -10.79 5.67
CA GLU A 173 15.13 -9.43 5.18
C GLU A 173 13.83 -8.88 5.75
N PHE A 174 12.79 -9.68 5.82
CA PHE A 174 11.53 -9.29 6.46
C PHE A 174 11.74 -8.90 7.92
N VAL A 175 12.49 -9.72 8.69
CA VAL A 175 12.84 -9.40 10.07
C VAL A 175 13.62 -8.09 10.16
N LYS A 176 14.61 -7.89 9.30
CA LYS A 176 15.39 -6.64 9.24
C LYS A 176 14.52 -5.43 8.92
N ALA A 177 13.56 -5.55 8.01
CA ALA A 177 12.62 -4.47 7.69
C ALA A 177 11.68 -4.15 8.86
N MET A 178 11.41 -5.12 9.72
CA MET A 178 10.60 -4.99 10.94
C MET A 178 11.42 -4.66 12.20
N ASP A 179 12.75 -4.60 12.10
CA ASP A 179 13.64 -4.31 13.23
C ASP A 179 13.44 -2.87 13.74
N GLY A 180 13.64 -2.70 15.05
CA GLY A 180 13.43 -1.40 15.72
C GLY A 180 12.00 -1.11 16.15
N HIS A 181 11.05 -2.02 15.98
CA HIS A 181 9.68 -1.87 16.48
C HIS A 181 9.57 -2.43 17.90
N PRO A 182 9.35 -1.60 18.95
CA PRO A 182 9.27 -2.08 20.33
C PRO A 182 8.08 -3.03 20.53
N GLY A 183 8.30 -4.15 21.19
CA GLY A 183 7.24 -5.10 21.57
C GLY A 183 6.92 -6.18 20.54
N VAL A 184 7.71 -6.31 19.46
CA VAL A 184 7.55 -7.39 18.49
C VAL A 184 8.07 -8.70 19.08
N THR A 185 7.17 -9.67 19.28
CA THR A 185 7.58 -11.04 19.66
C THR A 185 7.93 -11.85 18.42
N LYS A 186 8.74 -12.91 18.59
CA LYS A 186 9.10 -13.84 17.49
C LYS A 186 7.83 -14.48 16.87
N GLU A 187 6.85 -14.84 17.70
CA GLU A 187 5.60 -15.44 17.25
C GLU A 187 4.78 -14.45 16.41
N PHE A 188 4.76 -13.18 16.81
CA PHE A 188 4.09 -12.13 16.06
C PHE A 188 4.78 -11.92 14.69
N LEU A 189 6.11 -11.79 14.68
CA LEU A 189 6.90 -11.71 13.44
C LEU A 189 6.61 -12.89 12.52
N GLY A 190 6.58 -14.11 13.05
CA GLY A 190 6.28 -15.31 12.29
C GLY A 190 4.89 -15.27 11.64
N ARG A 191 3.86 -14.76 12.34
CA ARG A 191 2.52 -14.58 11.76
C ARG A 191 2.47 -13.47 10.71
N MET A 192 3.14 -12.36 10.94
CA MET A 192 3.23 -11.27 9.95
C MET A 192 3.96 -11.74 8.70
N TYR A 193 5.05 -12.49 8.85
CA TYR A 193 5.76 -13.10 7.73
C TYR A 193 4.90 -14.13 6.99
N ALA A 194 4.11 -14.93 7.72
CA ALA A 194 3.18 -15.87 7.10
C ALA A 194 2.10 -15.14 6.27
N ALA A 195 1.64 -13.98 6.72
CA ALA A 195 0.71 -13.13 5.96
C ALA A 195 1.37 -12.54 4.70
N GLN A 196 2.64 -12.12 4.80
CA GLN A 196 3.43 -11.69 3.63
C GLN A 196 3.58 -12.84 2.63
N CYS A 197 3.95 -14.02 3.10
CA CYS A 197 4.09 -15.21 2.28
C CYS A 197 2.76 -15.66 1.63
N LEU A 198 1.63 -15.49 2.31
CA LEU A 198 0.31 -15.75 1.73
C LEU A 198 0.07 -14.88 0.49
N LYS A 199 0.42 -13.59 0.55
CA LYS A 199 0.31 -12.67 -0.59
C LYS A 199 1.22 -13.12 -1.73
N ASP A 200 2.48 -13.43 -1.44
CA ASP A 200 3.45 -13.91 -2.42
C ASP A 200 2.99 -15.16 -3.14
N ASP A 201 2.54 -16.17 -2.37
CA ASP A 201 2.03 -17.41 -2.92
C ASP A 201 0.78 -17.20 -3.76
N THR A 202 -0.10 -16.26 -3.33
CA THR A 202 -1.31 -15.93 -4.07
C THR A 202 -0.99 -15.22 -5.38
N MET A 203 -0.08 -14.25 -5.40
CA MET A 203 0.35 -13.58 -6.62
C MET A 203 1.02 -14.56 -7.59
N ALA A 204 1.89 -15.41 -7.09
CA ALA A 204 2.55 -16.44 -7.90
C ALA A 204 1.55 -17.43 -8.51
N GLU A 205 0.58 -17.90 -7.70
CA GLU A 205 -0.45 -18.82 -8.18
C GLU A 205 -1.38 -18.14 -9.20
N SER A 206 -1.73 -16.85 -9.02
CA SER A 206 -2.52 -16.10 -10.01
C SER A 206 -1.83 -16.07 -11.37
N ILE A 207 -0.53 -15.85 -11.40
CA ILE A 207 0.28 -15.84 -12.62
C ILE A 207 0.36 -17.25 -13.23
N THR A 208 0.70 -18.24 -12.44
CA THR A 208 0.91 -19.60 -12.95
C THR A 208 -0.38 -20.30 -13.38
N ASP A 209 -1.50 -20.05 -12.69
CA ASP A 209 -2.82 -20.55 -13.09
C ASP A 209 -3.29 -19.90 -14.40
N TYR A 210 -3.07 -18.57 -14.55
CA TYR A 210 -3.38 -17.92 -15.81
C TYR A 210 -2.57 -18.52 -16.96
N LEU A 211 -1.25 -18.69 -16.80
CA LEU A 211 -0.41 -19.31 -17.83
C LEU A 211 -0.79 -20.76 -18.12
N ALA A 212 -1.27 -21.50 -17.13
CA ALA A 212 -1.76 -22.87 -17.30
C ALA A 212 -3.13 -22.95 -18.00
N SER A 213 -3.93 -21.89 -17.92
CA SER A 213 -5.26 -21.83 -18.58
C SER A 213 -5.19 -21.54 -20.09
N LEU A 214 -4.02 -21.12 -20.59
CA LEU A 214 -3.81 -20.85 -22.02
C LEU A 214 -3.86 -22.14 -22.83
N ARG A 215 -4.36 -22.03 -24.05
CA ARG A 215 -4.36 -23.15 -24.99
C ARG A 215 -2.93 -23.47 -25.46
N ILE A 216 -2.68 -24.73 -25.80
CA ILE A 216 -1.35 -25.22 -26.24
C ILE A 216 -0.86 -24.49 -27.49
N ASP A 217 -1.77 -24.05 -28.35
CA ASP A 217 -1.50 -23.33 -29.61
C ASP A 217 -1.34 -21.81 -29.42
N GLU A 218 -1.57 -21.30 -28.22
CA GLU A 218 -1.37 -19.87 -27.93
C GLU A 218 0.08 -19.57 -27.57
N SER A 219 0.61 -18.47 -28.10
CA SER A 219 1.94 -17.99 -27.73
C SER A 219 1.92 -17.55 -26.28
N ARG A 220 2.92 -18.01 -25.49
CA ARG A 220 3.06 -17.60 -24.08
C ARG A 220 3.19 -16.07 -23.98
N PRO A 221 2.34 -15.38 -23.22
CA PRO A 221 2.46 -13.96 -22.99
C PRO A 221 3.69 -13.62 -22.14
N LEU A 222 4.15 -12.37 -22.25
CA LEU A 222 4.97 -11.77 -21.22
C LEU A 222 4.07 -11.34 -20.07
N VAL A 223 4.30 -11.83 -18.87
CA VAL A 223 3.58 -11.39 -17.67
C VAL A 223 4.41 -10.29 -16.98
N VAL A 224 3.82 -9.12 -16.79
CA VAL A 224 4.41 -8.04 -16.00
C VAL A 224 3.72 -8.01 -14.64
N LEU A 225 4.45 -8.35 -13.57
CA LEU A 225 3.98 -8.26 -12.19
C LEU A 225 4.37 -6.90 -11.62
N ILE A 226 3.39 -6.08 -11.23
CA ILE A 226 3.61 -4.84 -10.48
C ILE A 226 3.35 -5.15 -9.00
N CYS A 227 4.37 -4.97 -8.17
CA CYS A 227 4.29 -5.26 -6.73
C CYS A 227 5.28 -4.41 -5.94
N GLY A 228 5.04 -4.25 -4.64
CA GLY A 228 6.04 -3.66 -3.75
C GLY A 228 7.36 -4.43 -3.85
N ARG A 229 8.49 -3.72 -3.87
CA ARG A 229 9.82 -4.32 -4.09
C ARG A 229 10.16 -5.48 -3.16
N MET A 230 9.61 -5.49 -1.95
CA MET A 230 9.81 -6.61 -1.00
C MET A 230 9.28 -7.94 -1.56
N HIS A 231 8.26 -7.93 -2.43
CA HIS A 231 7.72 -9.11 -3.09
C HIS A 231 8.55 -9.60 -4.29
N SER A 232 9.59 -8.85 -4.72
CA SER A 232 10.34 -9.15 -5.94
C SER A 232 11.86 -9.10 -5.77
N ASP A 233 12.39 -8.25 -4.89
CA ASP A 233 13.82 -8.03 -4.72
C ASP A 233 14.58 -9.34 -4.48
N HIS A 234 15.77 -9.42 -5.05
CA HIS A 234 16.63 -10.62 -5.03
C HIS A 234 15.98 -11.86 -5.69
N GLY A 235 14.93 -11.67 -6.49
CA GLY A 235 14.15 -12.77 -7.05
C GLY A 235 13.40 -13.59 -6.00
N ARG A 236 13.17 -13.02 -4.82
CA ARG A 236 12.48 -13.62 -3.67
C ARG A 236 10.98 -13.34 -3.71
N GLY A 237 10.30 -13.52 -2.59
CA GLY A 237 8.87 -13.23 -2.47
C GLY A 237 8.05 -13.95 -3.55
N ALA A 238 7.20 -13.21 -4.26
CA ALA A 238 6.33 -13.74 -5.32
C ALA A 238 7.14 -14.33 -6.48
N VAL A 239 8.28 -13.73 -6.84
CA VAL A 239 9.13 -14.19 -7.95
C VAL A 239 9.68 -15.59 -7.67
N GLN A 240 10.20 -15.84 -6.47
CA GLN A 240 10.68 -17.17 -6.06
C GLN A 240 9.55 -18.21 -6.10
N ARG A 241 8.34 -17.82 -5.70
CA ARG A 241 7.17 -18.69 -5.70
C ARG A 241 6.65 -19.01 -7.09
N VAL A 242 6.78 -18.07 -8.05
CA VAL A 242 6.55 -18.37 -9.48
C VAL A 242 7.54 -19.44 -9.95
N LYS A 243 8.83 -19.26 -9.69
CA LYS A 243 9.87 -20.23 -10.05
C LYS A 243 9.69 -21.60 -9.39
N ASN A 244 9.25 -21.63 -8.14
CA ASN A 244 8.98 -22.91 -7.44
C ASN A 244 7.84 -23.68 -8.10
N ARG A 245 6.78 -22.99 -8.59
CA ARG A 245 5.64 -23.59 -9.29
C ARG A 245 5.95 -23.93 -10.74
N ARG A 246 6.77 -23.10 -11.40
CA ARG A 246 7.12 -23.19 -12.82
C ARG A 246 8.61 -22.90 -13.01
N PRO A 247 9.49 -23.90 -12.78
CA PRO A 247 10.96 -23.74 -12.93
C PRO A 247 11.42 -23.42 -14.35
N ASP A 248 10.58 -23.66 -15.34
CA ASP A 248 10.82 -23.40 -16.76
C ASP A 248 10.70 -21.92 -17.14
N LEU A 249 10.16 -21.06 -16.25
CA LEU A 249 9.95 -19.65 -16.56
C LEU A 249 11.19 -18.81 -16.30
N ASP A 250 11.59 -18.00 -17.30
CA ASP A 250 12.57 -16.93 -17.12
C ASP A 250 11.90 -15.75 -16.40
N CYS A 251 12.27 -15.54 -15.13
CA CYS A 251 11.76 -14.46 -14.31
C CYS A 251 12.85 -13.43 -14.05
N ARG A 252 12.59 -12.17 -14.42
CA ARG A 252 13.51 -11.04 -14.21
C ARG A 252 12.89 -9.96 -13.36
N VAL A 253 13.74 -9.16 -12.70
CA VAL A 253 13.31 -8.12 -11.76
C VAL A 253 13.92 -6.78 -12.16
N LEU A 254 13.09 -5.76 -12.24
CA LEU A 254 13.47 -4.36 -12.15
C LEU A 254 13.00 -3.86 -10.79
N SER A 255 13.94 -3.58 -9.89
CA SER A 255 13.68 -3.01 -8.56
C SER A 255 13.66 -1.48 -8.63
N ALA A 256 13.24 -0.81 -7.57
CA ALA A 256 13.28 0.65 -7.45
C ALA A 256 14.00 1.08 -6.17
N GLU A 257 14.74 2.20 -6.25
CA GLU A 257 15.43 2.82 -5.13
C GLU A 257 15.28 4.34 -5.20
N THR A 258 15.20 4.99 -4.04
CA THR A 258 15.19 6.44 -3.97
C THR A 258 16.47 6.96 -3.35
N VAL A 259 17.03 8.01 -3.93
CA VAL A 259 18.26 8.68 -3.48
C VAL A 259 18.05 10.19 -3.47
N LYS A 260 18.85 10.90 -2.69
CA LYS A 260 18.77 12.38 -2.63
C LYS A 260 19.03 13.03 -3.99
N ASP A 261 20.01 12.52 -4.74
CA ASP A 261 20.36 13.01 -6.06
C ASP A 261 20.55 11.82 -7.02
N PRO A 262 19.54 11.52 -7.87
CA PRO A 262 19.64 10.44 -8.85
C PRO A 262 20.70 10.67 -9.92
N SER A 263 21.15 11.91 -10.13
CA SER A 263 22.20 12.24 -11.10
C SER A 263 23.62 12.02 -10.58
N ALA A 264 23.77 11.80 -9.28
CA ALA A 264 25.08 11.58 -8.68
C ALA A 264 25.65 10.20 -9.06
N ASP A 265 26.93 10.17 -9.46
CA ASP A 265 27.67 8.95 -9.80
C ASP A 265 27.91 8.00 -8.61
N SER A 266 27.51 8.42 -7.39
CA SER A 266 27.79 7.69 -6.15
C SER A 266 26.81 6.54 -5.86
N PHE A 267 25.76 6.36 -6.66
CA PHE A 267 24.83 5.26 -6.44
C PHE A 267 25.48 3.93 -6.83
N THR A 268 25.58 3.03 -5.86
CA THR A 268 26.02 1.65 -6.08
C THR A 268 24.84 0.73 -5.82
N SER A 269 24.36 0.07 -6.87
CA SER A 269 23.30 -0.90 -6.78
C SER A 269 23.76 -2.15 -6.01
N PRO A 270 22.93 -2.74 -5.14
CA PRO A 270 23.14 -4.11 -4.69
C PRO A 270 23.17 -5.04 -5.90
N LYS A 271 24.22 -5.86 -6.03
CA LYS A 271 24.48 -6.65 -7.25
C LYS A 271 23.42 -7.70 -7.60
N ASP A 272 22.67 -8.15 -6.60
CA ASP A 272 21.74 -9.27 -6.70
C ASP A 272 20.27 -8.86 -6.48
N VAL A 273 19.98 -7.56 -6.38
CA VAL A 273 18.60 -7.08 -6.10
C VAL A 273 17.64 -7.36 -7.26
N GLY A 274 18.14 -7.43 -8.48
CA GLY A 274 17.40 -7.70 -9.71
C GLY A 274 18.30 -7.57 -10.93
N SER A 275 17.76 -7.61 -12.13
CA SER A 275 18.49 -7.32 -13.37
C SER A 275 18.80 -5.83 -13.52
N TYR A 276 17.88 -5.01 -13.02
CA TYR A 276 17.93 -3.54 -13.10
C TYR A 276 17.41 -2.89 -11.83
N VAL A 277 17.87 -1.67 -11.58
CA VAL A 277 17.33 -0.78 -10.53
C VAL A 277 16.93 0.54 -11.17
N LEU A 278 15.69 0.93 -10.96
CA LEU A 278 15.19 2.27 -11.24
C LEU A 278 15.55 3.17 -10.08
N VAL A 279 16.40 4.16 -10.32
CA VAL A 279 16.86 5.13 -9.31
C VAL A 279 16.12 6.43 -9.53
N THR A 280 15.39 6.89 -8.50
CA THR A 280 14.63 8.14 -8.54
C THR A 280 14.99 9.04 -7.37
N ALA A 281 14.62 10.32 -7.43
CA ALA A 281 14.76 11.21 -6.30
C ALA A 281 13.88 10.77 -5.12
N GLU A 282 14.39 10.97 -3.90
CA GLU A 282 13.56 10.87 -2.70
C GLU A 282 12.37 11.81 -2.85
N VAL A 283 11.17 11.26 -2.64
CA VAL A 283 9.97 12.09 -2.51
C VAL A 283 9.87 12.48 -1.05
N GLU A 284 9.71 13.78 -0.77
CA GLU A 284 9.30 14.20 0.57
C GLU A 284 7.96 13.55 0.88
N ARG A 285 8.00 12.39 1.51
CA ARG A 285 6.80 11.75 2.00
C ARG A 285 6.43 12.47 3.29
N PRO A 286 5.19 12.89 3.47
CA PRO A 286 4.69 13.07 4.82
C PRO A 286 4.97 11.72 5.50
N ALA A 287 5.84 11.71 6.55
CA ALA A 287 6.39 10.47 7.08
C ALA A 287 5.27 9.45 7.31
N MET A 288 5.30 8.34 6.59
CA MET A 288 4.31 7.29 6.79
C MET A 288 4.35 6.86 8.24
N ALA A 289 3.20 6.84 8.89
CA ALA A 289 3.07 6.19 10.17
C ALA A 289 3.41 4.72 9.95
N VAL A 290 4.57 4.30 10.44
CA VAL A 290 4.90 2.87 10.51
C VAL A 290 3.78 2.24 11.32
N GLY A 291 3.01 1.34 10.70
CA GLY A 291 1.89 0.69 11.33
C GLY A 291 2.32 -0.01 12.62
N PRO A 292 1.51 0.08 13.67
CA PRO A 292 1.88 -0.44 14.97
C PRO A 292 1.94 -1.96 15.00
N VAL A 293 2.89 -2.44 15.78
CA VAL A 293 3.08 -3.84 16.12
C VAL A 293 2.08 -4.27 17.19
N ILE A 294 1.31 -5.31 16.95
CA ILE A 294 0.36 -5.88 17.90
C ILE A 294 1.10 -6.79 18.89
N GLY A 295 1.23 -6.37 20.15
CA GLY A 295 1.76 -7.19 21.23
C GLY A 295 0.69 -8.12 21.79
N GLY A 296 1.02 -9.41 22.04
CA GLY A 296 0.12 -10.40 22.60
C GLY A 296 -0.30 -10.10 24.06
N GLY A 297 -1.59 -9.93 24.26
CA GLY A 297 -2.19 -9.86 25.60
C GLY A 297 -2.25 -11.24 26.26
N LYS A 298 -1.84 -11.32 27.52
CA LYS A 298 -2.06 -12.50 28.38
C LYS A 298 -3.48 -12.46 28.93
N ASP A 299 -4.19 -13.56 28.79
CA ASP A 299 -5.48 -13.79 29.41
C ASP A 299 -5.39 -13.57 30.93
N LYS A 300 -6.23 -12.68 31.46
CA LYS A 300 -6.60 -12.64 32.85
C LYS A 300 -8.12 -12.58 33.01
N GLU A 301 -8.58 -13.51 33.76
CA GLU A 301 -9.91 -13.85 34.20
C GLU A 301 -10.70 -12.65 34.73
N ALA A 302 -11.96 -12.57 34.34
CA ALA A 302 -12.90 -11.51 34.68
C ALA A 302 -13.33 -11.55 36.17
N ALA A 303 -13.11 -10.46 36.88
CA ALA A 303 -13.76 -10.18 38.14
C ALA A 303 -14.84 -9.12 37.95
N LYS A 304 -16.04 -9.49 38.39
CA LYS A 304 -17.32 -8.80 38.34
C LYS A 304 -17.36 -7.65 39.36
N ALA A 305 -17.70 -6.43 38.97
CA ALA A 305 -18.06 -5.34 39.88
C ALA A 305 -19.29 -4.57 39.37
N PRO A 306 -20.06 -3.92 40.27
CA PRO A 306 -21.50 -3.71 40.12
C PRO A 306 -21.86 -2.37 39.45
N ALA A 307 -23.08 -2.38 38.88
CA ALA A 307 -23.70 -1.29 38.16
C ALA A 307 -24.03 -0.08 39.06
N THR A 308 -23.72 1.14 38.58
CA THR A 308 -24.31 2.39 39.06
C THR A 308 -25.01 3.12 37.89
N LYS A 309 -26.20 3.64 38.21
CA LYS A 309 -27.18 4.30 37.32
C LYS A 309 -26.66 5.61 36.71
N PRO A 310 -27.13 6.01 35.50
CA PRO A 310 -26.76 7.26 34.88
C PRO A 310 -27.55 8.46 35.42
N ALA A 311 -26.89 9.61 35.48
CA ALA A 311 -27.51 10.90 35.76
C ALA A 311 -27.78 11.64 34.45
N GLU A 312 -29.00 12.14 34.28
CA GLU A 312 -29.45 12.96 33.15
C GLU A 312 -28.79 14.34 33.18
N ALA A 313 -28.30 14.81 32.04
CA ALA A 313 -27.93 16.20 31.82
C ALA A 313 -28.61 16.74 30.55
N LYS A 314 -29.28 17.88 30.73
CA LYS A 314 -30.05 18.66 29.74
C LYS A 314 -29.15 19.27 28.65
N PRO A 315 -29.68 19.52 27.43
CA PRO A 315 -28.93 20.17 26.33
C PRO A 315 -28.87 21.69 26.55
N ALA A 316 -27.71 22.25 26.17
CA ALA A 316 -27.49 23.69 26.04
C ALA A 316 -27.25 24.05 24.56
N ASP A 317 -28.12 24.92 24.06
CA ASP A 317 -28.01 25.55 22.72
C ASP A 317 -26.81 26.49 22.66
N GLY A 318 -25.97 26.32 21.63
CA GLY A 318 -24.85 27.23 21.35
C GLY A 318 -24.41 27.17 19.90
N LYS A 319 -24.76 28.22 19.16
CA LYS A 319 -24.43 28.50 17.75
C LYS A 319 -22.91 28.58 17.55
N PRO A 320 -22.34 28.04 16.46
CA PRO A 320 -20.90 28.14 16.20
C PRO A 320 -20.53 29.49 15.61
N ALA A 321 -19.57 30.14 16.21
CA ALA A 321 -18.86 31.29 15.65
C ALA A 321 -17.58 30.80 14.98
N ALA A 322 -17.42 31.15 13.69
CA ALA A 322 -16.20 30.95 12.94
C ALA A 322 -15.13 31.93 13.44
N ALA A 323 -13.98 31.40 13.85
CA ALA A 323 -12.77 32.18 14.02
C ALA A 323 -11.59 31.40 13.44
N ALA A 324 -11.07 31.90 12.33
CA ALA A 324 -9.77 31.50 11.80
C ALA A 324 -8.69 31.97 12.78
N ALA A 325 -7.97 31.06 13.40
CA ALA A 325 -6.79 31.35 14.22
C ALA A 325 -5.55 30.74 13.57
N ALA A 326 -4.51 31.57 13.44
CA ALA A 326 -3.20 31.26 12.89
C ALA A 326 -2.57 30.01 13.54
N ALA A 327 -1.93 29.20 12.72
CA ALA A 327 -1.19 28.01 13.15
C ALA A 327 -0.01 28.40 14.05
N PRO A 328 0.19 27.72 15.21
CA PRO A 328 1.42 27.85 15.97
C PRO A 328 2.55 27.09 15.28
N ALA A 329 3.78 27.61 15.36
CA ALA A 329 4.99 26.98 14.87
C ALA A 329 5.14 25.58 15.47
N THR A 330 5.08 24.56 14.63
CA THR A 330 5.27 23.18 15.02
C THR A 330 6.75 22.84 15.02
N ASP A 331 7.23 22.23 16.11
CA ASP A 331 8.56 21.61 16.17
C ASP A 331 8.57 20.50 15.09
N GLU A 332 9.49 20.60 14.12
CA GLU A 332 9.57 19.70 12.96
C GLU A 332 9.85 18.24 13.32
N ASN A 333 10.17 17.96 14.59
CA ASN A 333 10.53 16.64 15.09
C ASN A 333 9.37 15.86 15.74
N VAL A 334 8.15 16.40 15.82
CA VAL A 334 6.99 15.72 16.43
C VAL A 334 5.77 15.70 15.52
N ARG A 335 4.90 14.71 15.71
CA ARG A 335 3.61 14.57 15.02
C ARG A 335 2.46 14.45 15.99
N PRO A 336 1.22 14.80 15.56
CA PRO A 336 0.03 14.53 16.32
C PRO A 336 -0.13 13.03 16.60
N ALA A 337 -0.61 12.67 17.79
CA ALA A 337 -0.87 11.30 18.17
C ALA A 337 -1.98 11.25 19.23
N LEU A 338 -2.89 10.29 19.11
CA LEU A 338 -3.88 10.02 20.14
C LEU A 338 -3.37 9.02 21.19
N GLY A 339 -2.30 8.30 20.90
CA GLY A 339 -1.76 7.29 21.82
C GLY A 339 -2.61 6.01 21.86
N LEU A 340 -3.22 5.67 20.74
CA LEU A 340 -3.91 4.40 20.53
C LEU A 340 -3.26 3.64 19.37
N MET A 341 -3.54 2.36 19.32
CA MET A 341 -3.05 1.43 18.31
C MET A 341 -4.24 0.88 17.53
N PRO A 342 -4.36 1.23 16.22
CA PRO A 342 -5.44 0.70 15.40
C PRO A 342 -5.22 -0.79 15.06
N GLU A 343 -6.30 -1.56 14.96
CA GLU A 343 -6.29 -2.89 14.34
C GLU A 343 -6.41 -2.75 12.81
N TYR A 344 -5.62 -3.57 12.08
CA TYR A 344 -5.75 -3.68 10.63
C TYR A 344 -6.90 -4.65 10.27
N GLY A 345 -7.77 -4.24 9.31
CA GLY A 345 -8.71 -5.15 8.64
C GLY A 345 -10.16 -5.13 9.12
N GLY A 346 -10.68 -3.99 9.55
CA GLY A 346 -12.12 -3.82 9.78
C GLY A 346 -12.82 -3.26 8.54
N ASP A 347 -13.77 -4.01 7.96
CA ASP A 347 -14.65 -3.55 6.86
C ASP A 347 -15.88 -2.78 7.36
N GLU A 348 -15.88 -2.32 8.63
CA GLU A 348 -17.06 -1.78 9.31
C GLU A 348 -17.22 -0.25 9.20
N GLY A 349 -16.52 0.40 8.25
CA GLY A 349 -16.60 1.86 8.08
C GLY A 349 -16.03 2.60 9.29
N GLY A 350 -14.72 2.43 9.55
CA GLY A 350 -14.00 3.01 10.68
C GLY A 350 -12.69 2.31 10.95
N VAL A 351 -12.06 2.63 12.08
CA VAL A 351 -10.79 2.05 12.53
C VAL A 351 -10.96 1.46 13.93
N LYS A 352 -10.80 0.15 14.04
CA LYS A 352 -10.91 -0.54 15.33
C LYS A 352 -9.66 -0.27 16.17
N VAL A 353 -9.86 -0.01 17.46
CA VAL A 353 -8.80 0.22 18.45
C VAL A 353 -8.30 -1.12 18.97
N GLY A 354 -7.07 -1.51 18.63
CA GLY A 354 -6.45 -2.75 19.13
C GLY A 354 -5.90 -2.60 20.54
N SER A 355 -5.31 -1.45 20.85
CA SER A 355 -4.85 -1.13 22.21
C SER A 355 -4.76 0.37 22.43
N VAL A 356 -4.74 0.78 23.69
CA VAL A 356 -4.56 2.17 24.12
C VAL A 356 -3.32 2.26 24.99
N ARG A 357 -2.50 3.29 24.74
CA ARG A 357 -1.25 3.51 25.46
C ARG A 357 -1.56 4.03 26.87
N GLU A 358 -0.98 3.40 27.88
CA GLU A 358 -1.03 3.86 29.27
C GLU A 358 -0.50 5.31 29.42
N GLY A 359 -1.26 6.17 30.07
CA GLY A 359 -1.00 7.61 30.19
C GLY A 359 -1.18 8.41 28.89
N GLY A 360 -1.64 7.77 27.81
CA GLY A 360 -1.87 8.37 26.51
C GLY A 360 -3.08 9.30 26.42
N ALA A 361 -3.20 10.04 25.33
CA ALA A 361 -4.31 10.96 25.09
C ALA A 361 -5.66 10.22 24.96
N ALA A 362 -5.65 9.08 24.27
CA ALA A 362 -6.85 8.25 24.08
C ALA A 362 -7.34 7.64 25.38
N GLU A 363 -6.44 7.09 26.21
CA GLU A 363 -6.82 6.55 27.52
C GLU A 363 -7.44 7.61 28.43
N LYS A 364 -6.81 8.78 28.51
CA LYS A 364 -7.32 9.92 29.28
C LYS A 364 -8.69 10.41 28.83
N ALA A 365 -9.00 10.20 27.56
CA ALA A 365 -10.30 10.53 26.98
C ALA A 365 -11.34 9.40 27.11
N GLY A 366 -10.94 8.23 27.62
CA GLY A 366 -11.83 7.08 27.80
C GLY A 366 -12.03 6.24 26.53
N ILE A 367 -11.13 6.34 25.56
CA ILE A 367 -11.09 5.40 24.44
C ILE A 367 -10.48 4.09 24.93
N GLU A 368 -11.09 2.97 24.57
CA GLU A 368 -10.72 1.63 25.03
C GLU A 368 -10.36 0.71 23.85
N ALA A 369 -9.61 -0.36 24.13
CA ALA A 369 -9.38 -1.43 23.17
C ALA A 369 -10.72 -2.09 22.78
N GLY A 370 -10.93 -2.30 21.48
CA GLY A 370 -12.19 -2.82 20.95
C GLY A 370 -13.14 -1.75 20.43
N ASP A 371 -12.94 -0.47 20.74
CA ASP A 371 -13.72 0.62 20.15
C ASP A 371 -13.51 0.69 18.63
N LEU A 372 -14.54 1.07 17.89
CA LEU A 372 -14.44 1.41 16.47
C LEU A 372 -14.46 2.93 16.32
N LEU A 373 -13.36 3.54 15.90
CA LEU A 373 -13.29 4.97 15.58
C LEU A 373 -14.06 5.22 14.29
N VAL A 374 -15.16 5.94 14.33
CA VAL A 374 -16.04 6.18 13.19
C VAL A 374 -16.00 7.61 12.67
N ALA A 375 -15.56 8.58 13.47
CA ALA A 375 -15.35 9.95 13.02
C ALA A 375 -14.28 10.68 13.84
N LEU A 376 -13.61 11.66 13.23
CA LEU A 376 -12.67 12.57 13.85
C LEU A 376 -13.04 14.02 13.48
N ASN A 377 -13.29 14.87 14.49
CA ASN A 377 -13.81 16.23 14.34
C ASN A 377 -15.02 16.31 13.39
N GLY A 378 -15.94 15.35 13.47
CA GLY A 378 -17.14 15.28 12.64
C GLY A 378 -16.93 14.73 11.23
N THR A 379 -15.69 14.47 10.81
CA THR A 379 -15.38 13.83 9.53
C THR A 379 -15.38 12.31 9.71
N ALA A 380 -16.23 11.61 8.95
CA ALA A 380 -16.33 10.15 9.02
C ALA A 380 -15.00 9.48 8.61
N ILE A 381 -14.53 8.55 9.40
CA ILE A 381 -13.34 7.73 9.14
C ILE A 381 -13.76 6.57 8.23
N LYS A 382 -13.12 6.44 7.06
CA LYS A 382 -13.41 5.38 6.10
C LYS A 382 -12.58 4.13 6.35
N ASP A 383 -11.30 4.33 6.59
CA ASP A 383 -10.26 3.32 6.76
C ASP A 383 -9.10 3.92 7.57
N ILE A 384 -8.04 3.13 7.76
CA ILE A 384 -6.88 3.53 8.55
C ILE A 384 -6.05 4.62 7.88
N GLU A 385 -6.01 4.65 6.55
CA GLU A 385 -5.32 5.68 5.78
C GLU A 385 -6.01 7.03 5.98
N HIS A 386 -7.32 7.06 5.81
CA HIS A 386 -8.12 8.28 6.04
C HIS A 386 -8.07 8.75 7.51
N TYR A 387 -8.07 7.81 8.46
CA TYR A 387 -7.82 8.15 9.87
C TYR A 387 -6.46 8.81 10.07
N THR A 388 -5.41 8.32 9.42
CA THR A 388 -4.06 8.87 9.52
C THR A 388 -3.98 10.28 8.93
N GLU A 389 -4.61 10.52 7.79
CA GLU A 389 -4.72 11.86 7.17
C GLU A 389 -5.42 12.84 8.11
N LEU A 390 -6.55 12.44 8.68
CA LEU A 390 -7.30 13.27 9.63
C LEU A 390 -6.50 13.53 10.91
N LEU A 391 -5.76 12.55 11.38
CA LEU A 391 -4.90 12.67 12.57
C LEU A 391 -3.75 13.66 12.33
N ASP A 392 -3.07 13.56 11.17
CA ASP A 392 -1.95 14.43 10.80
C ASP A 392 -2.39 15.91 10.61
N ALA A 393 -3.65 16.16 10.34
CA ALA A 393 -4.23 17.50 10.26
C ALA A 393 -4.52 18.12 11.64
N LEU A 394 -4.40 17.36 12.74
CA LEU A 394 -4.69 17.86 14.08
C LEU A 394 -3.55 18.71 14.64
N ALA A 395 -3.90 19.68 15.47
CA ALA A 395 -2.92 20.50 16.20
C ALA A 395 -2.58 19.85 17.55
N ILE A 396 -1.29 19.60 17.82
CA ILE A 396 -0.79 19.07 19.08
C ILE A 396 -1.20 20.00 20.25
N GLY A 397 -1.66 19.41 21.35
CA GLY A 397 -2.11 20.12 22.55
C GLY A 397 -3.51 20.74 22.44
N LYS A 398 -4.20 20.57 21.29
CA LYS A 398 -5.57 21.05 21.10
C LYS A 398 -6.58 19.93 21.29
N PRO A 399 -7.84 20.26 21.71
CA PRO A 399 -8.90 19.26 21.77
C PRO A 399 -9.34 18.83 20.36
N ALA A 400 -9.60 17.54 20.21
CA ALA A 400 -10.25 16.94 19.06
C ALA A 400 -11.40 16.05 19.54
N THR A 401 -12.49 15.99 18.75
CA THR A 401 -13.62 15.11 19.03
C THR A 401 -13.43 13.80 18.27
N VAL A 402 -13.34 12.69 18.99
CA VAL A 402 -13.29 11.35 18.42
C VAL A 402 -14.63 10.68 18.67
N ARG A 403 -15.33 10.28 17.61
CA ARG A 403 -16.51 9.45 17.73
C ARG A 403 -16.11 7.99 17.66
N VAL A 404 -16.48 7.25 18.69
CA VAL A 404 -16.27 5.81 18.75
C VAL A 404 -17.61 5.07 18.74
N ARG A 405 -17.63 3.87 18.15
CA ARG A 405 -18.75 2.91 18.32
C ARG A 405 -18.28 1.82 19.26
N ARG A 406 -18.98 1.70 20.41
CA ARG A 406 -18.72 0.73 21.47
C ARG A 406 -20.01 -0.03 21.74
N GLU A 407 -19.99 -1.36 21.62
CA GLU A 407 -21.17 -2.23 21.83
C GLU A 407 -22.42 -1.78 21.05
N GLY A 408 -22.21 -1.26 19.83
CA GLY A 408 -23.28 -0.79 18.95
C GLY A 408 -23.75 0.64 19.19
N ALA A 409 -23.32 1.33 20.26
CA ALA A 409 -23.64 2.73 20.54
C ALA A 409 -22.50 3.66 20.10
N GLU A 410 -22.83 4.84 19.53
CA GLU A 410 -21.85 5.86 19.20
C GLU A 410 -21.68 6.86 20.33
N VAL A 411 -20.43 7.15 20.70
CA VAL A 411 -20.05 8.06 21.76
C VAL A 411 -19.01 9.05 21.27
N ASP A 412 -19.23 10.34 21.50
CA ASP A 412 -18.26 11.39 21.22
C ASP A 412 -17.34 11.61 22.43
N LEU A 413 -16.04 11.42 22.24
CA LEU A 413 -15.02 11.59 23.28
C LEU A 413 -14.11 12.78 22.92
N GLN A 414 -13.81 13.60 23.92
CA GLN A 414 -12.89 14.74 23.76
C GLN A 414 -11.48 14.31 24.11
N VAL A 415 -10.58 14.39 23.13
CA VAL A 415 -9.18 13.99 23.27
C VAL A 415 -8.29 15.22 23.14
N ILE A 416 -7.40 15.45 24.09
CA ILE A 416 -6.32 16.43 23.89
C ILE A 416 -5.23 15.76 23.06
N VAL A 417 -5.01 16.28 21.85
CA VAL A 417 -4.06 15.69 20.90
C VAL A 417 -2.65 15.67 21.48
N GLY A 418 -2.09 14.49 21.68
CA GLY A 418 -0.73 14.29 22.13
C GLY A 418 0.27 14.41 20.96
N SER A 419 1.52 14.15 21.28
CA SER A 419 2.60 14.13 20.28
C SER A 419 3.39 12.83 20.36
N ARG A 420 4.01 12.46 19.24
CA ARG A 420 5.02 11.40 19.15
C ARG A 420 6.24 11.89 18.39
N PRO A 421 7.44 11.38 18.67
CA PRO A 421 8.62 11.69 17.85
C PRO A 421 8.39 11.33 16.37
N ARG A 422 8.93 12.13 15.48
CA ARG A 422 9.10 11.76 14.08
C ARG A 422 10.32 10.84 14.02
N ASN A 423 10.11 9.55 13.78
CA ASN A 423 11.25 8.66 13.52
C ASN A 423 11.91 9.11 12.21
N ARG A 424 13.22 9.37 12.28
CA ARG A 424 14.07 9.71 11.14
C ARG A 424 14.36 8.48 10.29
#